data_b396e618de24bc3cc418227cdfc9b00b
#
_entry.id   b396e618de24bc3cc418227cdfc9b00b
#
_cell.length_a   1.000
_cell.length_b   1.000
_cell.length_c   1.000
_cell.angle_alpha   90.00
_cell.angle_beta   90.00
_cell.angle_gamma   90.00
#
_symmetry.space_group_name_H-M   'P 1'
#
loop_
_entity.id
_entity.type
_entity.pdbx_description
1 polymer ?
#
loop_
_entity_poly.entity_id
_entity_poly.type
_entity_poly.pdbx_seq_one_letter_code
_entity_poly.pdbx_strand_id
1 'polypeptide(L)'
;MRIVMIGSGYVGLVSGACLADFGHEVICVDKSTEKVEALERGEVPIFEPGLEAIIAHNRASGRLSFSLDLAGPVANADVVFIAVGTPSRRGDGHADLTYVYAAAREIAAAVTGVTVVVTKSTVPVGTGDEIERIFREEFPEKDIAV
;
A
#
# COMPACT_ATOMS: atom_id res chain seq x y z
N MET A 1 10.42 -6.92 9.52
CA MET A 1 9.16 -6.16 9.72
C MET A 1 8.10 -6.72 8.78
N ARG A 2 6.87 -6.66 9.21
CA ARG A 2 5.70 -6.97 8.39
C ARG A 2 5.20 -5.66 7.76
N ILE A 3 5.25 -5.60 6.46
CA ILE A 3 4.93 -4.41 5.68
C ILE A 3 3.73 -4.70 4.79
N VAL A 4 2.78 -3.79 4.78
CA VAL A 4 1.64 -3.85 3.85
C VAL A 4 1.74 -2.69 2.87
N MET A 5 1.62 -3.00 1.58
CA MET A 5 1.61 -2.03 0.50
C MET A 5 0.19 -1.92 -0.07
N ILE A 6 -0.48 -0.80 0.13
CA ILE A 6 -1.83 -0.58 -0.39
C ILE A 6 -1.75 0.04 -1.79
N GLY A 7 -2.10 -0.76 -2.79
CA GLY A 7 -1.98 -0.46 -4.20
C GLY A 7 -0.81 -1.19 -4.86
N SER A 8 -1.09 -2.00 -5.88
CA SER A 8 -0.11 -2.75 -6.68
C SER A 8 0.12 -2.10 -8.05
N GLY A 9 0.06 -0.77 -8.11
CA GLY A 9 0.50 0.00 -9.27
C GLY A 9 2.03 0.04 -9.35
N TYR A 10 2.57 0.86 -10.26
CA TYR A 10 4.01 0.97 -10.47
C TYR A 10 4.77 1.22 -9.15
N VAL A 11 4.37 2.28 -8.41
CA VAL A 11 5.04 2.68 -7.17
C VAL A 11 4.94 1.59 -6.10
N GLY A 12 3.74 1.04 -5.88
CA GLY A 12 3.51 0.05 -4.84
C GLY A 12 4.21 -1.28 -5.13
N LEU A 13 4.12 -1.77 -6.36
CA LEU A 13 4.71 -3.06 -6.74
C LEU A 13 6.23 -3.03 -6.71
N VAL A 14 6.86 -1.98 -7.28
CA VAL A 14 8.33 -1.83 -7.27
C VAL A 14 8.83 -1.68 -5.82
N SER A 15 8.20 -0.79 -5.04
CA SER A 15 8.61 -0.58 -3.64
C SER A 15 8.42 -1.84 -2.79
N GLY A 16 7.29 -2.52 -2.94
CA GLY A 16 7.01 -3.76 -2.20
C GLY A 16 7.99 -4.88 -2.53
N ALA A 17 8.30 -5.07 -3.82
CA ALA A 17 9.28 -6.05 -4.25
C ALA A 17 10.69 -5.76 -3.70
N CYS A 18 11.14 -4.50 -3.75
CA CYS A 18 12.44 -4.11 -3.21
C CYS A 18 12.50 -4.26 -1.69
N LEU A 19 11.45 -3.89 -0.96
CA LEU A 19 11.41 -4.07 0.49
C LEU A 19 11.43 -5.56 0.88
N ALA A 20 10.77 -6.42 0.11
CA ALA A 20 10.86 -7.86 0.29
C ALA A 20 12.27 -8.39 0.03
N ASP A 21 12.96 -7.84 -0.98
CA ASP A 21 14.34 -8.19 -1.32
C ASP A 21 15.34 -7.77 -0.24
N PHE A 22 15.04 -6.70 0.49
CA PHE A 22 15.79 -6.29 1.70
C PHE A 22 15.51 -7.17 2.93
N GLY A 23 14.67 -8.20 2.81
CA GLY A 23 14.42 -9.20 3.85
C GLY A 23 13.19 -8.92 4.72
N HIS A 24 12.30 -8.03 4.30
CA HIS A 24 11.02 -7.81 4.99
C HIS A 24 9.96 -8.77 4.48
N GLU A 25 8.97 -9.04 5.31
CA GLU A 25 7.74 -9.72 4.90
C GLU A 25 6.77 -8.67 4.36
N VAL A 26 6.42 -8.77 3.07
CA VAL A 26 5.63 -7.75 2.38
C VAL A 26 4.37 -8.37 1.78
N ILE A 27 3.24 -7.75 2.03
CA ILE A 27 1.96 -8.08 1.39
C ILE A 27 1.51 -6.87 0.58
N CYS A 28 1.39 -7.04 -0.74
CA CYS A 28 0.82 -6.03 -1.61
C CYS A 28 -0.69 -6.28 -1.75
N VAL A 29 -1.49 -5.29 -1.38
CA VAL A 29 -2.96 -5.34 -1.42
C VAL A 29 -3.46 -4.47 -2.55
N ASP A 30 -4.35 -5.00 -3.40
CA ASP A 30 -5.02 -4.23 -4.44
C ASP A 30 -6.50 -4.64 -4.52
N LYS A 31 -7.37 -3.71 -4.90
CA LYS A 31 -8.81 -3.98 -5.07
C LYS A 31 -9.13 -4.67 -6.41
N SER A 32 -8.19 -4.68 -7.36
CA SER A 32 -8.36 -5.34 -8.67
C SER A 32 -8.06 -6.82 -8.56
N THR A 33 -9.09 -7.65 -8.63
CA THR A 33 -8.97 -9.11 -8.68
C THR A 33 -8.09 -9.56 -9.85
N GLU A 34 -8.28 -8.95 -11.02
CA GLU A 34 -7.48 -9.25 -12.22
C GLU A 34 -5.98 -9.04 -11.99
N LYS A 35 -5.61 -7.92 -11.34
CA LYS A 35 -4.20 -7.63 -11.01
C LYS A 35 -3.61 -8.62 -10.02
N VAL A 36 -4.33 -8.89 -8.94
CA VAL A 36 -3.87 -9.81 -7.89
C VAL A 36 -3.69 -11.20 -8.45
N GLU A 37 -4.65 -11.71 -9.22
CA GLU A 37 -4.56 -13.01 -9.87
C GLU A 37 -3.42 -13.08 -10.89
N ALA A 38 -3.19 -12.04 -11.68
CA ALA A 38 -2.06 -11.97 -12.61
C ALA A 38 -0.72 -12.06 -11.87
N LEU A 39 -0.55 -11.27 -10.82
CA LEU A 39 0.65 -11.28 -9.97
C LEU A 39 0.87 -12.63 -9.28
N GLU A 40 -0.22 -13.30 -8.86
CA GLU A 40 -0.14 -14.65 -8.30
C GLU A 40 0.22 -15.72 -9.33
N ARG A 41 -0.09 -15.51 -10.61
CA ARG A 41 0.43 -16.37 -11.69
C ARG A 41 1.86 -16.04 -12.10
N GLY A 42 2.46 -14.96 -11.55
CA GLY A 42 3.79 -14.48 -11.89
C GLY A 42 3.81 -13.53 -13.09
N GLU A 43 2.64 -13.07 -13.54
CA GLU A 43 2.50 -12.08 -14.60
C GLU A 43 2.65 -10.68 -14.01
N VAL A 44 3.75 -9.99 -14.35
CA VAL A 44 4.01 -8.64 -13.84
C VAL A 44 3.40 -7.61 -14.81
N PRO A 45 2.40 -6.82 -14.38
CA PRO A 45 1.63 -5.95 -15.30
C PRO A 45 2.35 -4.66 -15.67
N ILE A 46 3.58 -4.48 -15.23
CA ILE A 46 4.42 -3.30 -15.51
C ILE A 46 5.78 -3.74 -16.03
N PHE A 47 6.36 -2.93 -16.91
CA PHE A 47 7.69 -3.18 -17.42
C PHE A 47 8.72 -2.37 -16.62
N GLU A 48 9.52 -3.09 -15.82
CA GLU A 48 10.68 -2.55 -15.11
C GLU A 48 11.80 -3.59 -15.17
N PRO A 49 12.97 -3.26 -15.75
CA PRO A 49 14.07 -4.22 -15.87
C PRO A 49 14.46 -4.83 -14.53
N GLY A 50 14.46 -6.17 -14.45
CA GLY A 50 14.82 -6.91 -13.25
C GLY A 50 13.69 -7.13 -12.22
N LEU A 51 12.57 -6.44 -12.33
CA LEU A 51 11.48 -6.54 -11.36
C LEU A 51 10.87 -7.94 -11.31
N GLU A 52 10.65 -8.57 -12.47
CA GLU A 52 10.10 -9.94 -12.54
C GLU A 52 10.94 -10.95 -11.75
N ALA A 53 12.27 -10.85 -11.88
CA ALA A 53 13.19 -11.72 -11.15
C ALA A 53 13.14 -11.51 -9.64
N ILE A 54 13.06 -10.24 -9.19
CA ILE A 54 12.93 -9.88 -7.77
C ILE A 54 11.61 -10.40 -7.21
N ILE A 55 10.51 -10.21 -7.93
CA ILE A 55 9.17 -10.71 -7.52
C ILE A 55 9.19 -12.22 -7.43
N ALA A 56 9.67 -12.93 -8.46
CA ALA A 56 9.71 -14.39 -8.47
C ALA A 56 10.55 -14.95 -7.30
N HIS A 57 11.73 -14.38 -7.05
CA HIS A 57 12.59 -14.77 -5.95
C HIS A 57 11.93 -14.58 -4.59
N ASN A 58 11.32 -13.42 -4.35
CA ASN A 58 10.74 -13.11 -3.05
C ASN A 58 9.40 -13.82 -2.81
N ARG A 59 8.63 -14.13 -3.86
CA ARG A 59 7.48 -15.02 -3.76
C ARG A 59 7.91 -16.45 -3.40
N ALA A 60 8.91 -16.99 -4.07
CA ALA A 60 9.42 -18.34 -3.79
C ALA A 60 9.96 -18.49 -2.36
N SER A 61 10.53 -17.41 -1.80
CA SER A 61 11.00 -17.38 -0.41
C SER A 61 9.92 -17.06 0.63
N GLY A 62 8.68 -16.80 0.20
CA GLY A 62 7.56 -16.45 1.09
C GLY A 62 7.62 -15.04 1.66
N ARG A 63 8.54 -14.18 1.19
CA ARG A 63 8.65 -12.79 1.66
C ARG A 63 7.72 -11.81 0.95
N LEU A 64 7.23 -12.15 -0.24
CA LEU A 64 6.30 -11.31 -1.00
C LEU A 64 5.05 -12.09 -1.34
N SER A 65 3.89 -11.51 -1.05
CA SER A 65 2.59 -12.06 -1.42
C SER A 65 1.63 -10.95 -1.86
N PHE A 66 0.51 -11.35 -2.47
CA PHE A 66 -0.51 -10.44 -2.96
C PHE A 66 -1.86 -10.79 -2.34
N SER A 67 -2.73 -9.80 -2.12
CA SER A 67 -4.03 -10.02 -1.48
C SER A 67 -5.08 -9.04 -1.96
N LEU A 68 -6.33 -9.49 -1.99
CA LEU A 68 -7.51 -8.66 -2.11
C LEU A 68 -8.01 -8.17 -0.74
N ASP A 69 -7.66 -8.91 0.32
CA ASP A 69 -8.01 -8.54 1.69
C ASP A 69 -7.02 -7.51 2.25
N LEU A 70 -7.55 -6.38 2.72
CA LEU A 70 -6.78 -5.35 3.38
C LEU A 70 -6.73 -5.57 4.89
N ALA A 71 -7.85 -5.94 5.48
CA ALA A 71 -8.01 -5.92 6.93
C ALA A 71 -7.10 -6.91 7.65
N GLY A 72 -7.01 -8.14 7.16
CA GLY A 72 -6.18 -9.18 7.76
C GLY A 72 -4.69 -8.82 7.79
N PRO A 73 -4.08 -8.47 6.65
CA PRO A 73 -2.69 -8.02 6.62
C PRO A 73 -2.41 -6.79 7.48
N VAL A 74 -3.26 -5.74 7.40
CA VAL A 74 -3.08 -4.48 8.13
C VAL A 74 -3.17 -4.67 9.64
N ALA A 75 -4.05 -5.55 10.12
CA ALA A 75 -4.18 -5.81 11.56
C ALA A 75 -2.88 -6.24 12.24
N ASN A 76 -1.95 -6.81 11.49
CA ASN A 76 -0.68 -7.33 12.00
C ASN A 76 0.54 -6.59 11.43
N ALA A 77 0.35 -5.49 10.71
CA ALA A 77 1.44 -4.75 10.06
C ALA A 77 2.21 -3.87 11.05
N ASP A 78 3.53 -3.85 10.90
CA ASP A 78 4.39 -2.88 11.57
C ASP A 78 4.36 -1.54 10.82
N VAL A 79 4.30 -1.61 9.47
CA VAL A 79 4.27 -0.44 8.59
C VAL A 79 3.29 -0.68 7.44
N VAL A 80 2.49 0.32 7.12
CA VAL A 80 1.56 0.32 5.99
C VAL A 80 1.88 1.47 5.05
N PHE A 81 2.13 1.18 3.78
CA PHE A 81 2.34 2.18 2.74
C PHE A 81 1.07 2.43 1.95
N ILE A 82 0.68 3.69 1.80
CA ILE A 82 -0.36 4.12 0.87
C ILE A 82 0.29 4.44 -0.48
N ALA A 83 0.07 3.57 -1.47
CA ALA A 83 0.61 3.68 -2.82
C ALA A 83 -0.51 3.60 -3.88
N VAL A 84 -1.67 4.14 -3.55
CA VAL A 84 -2.84 4.20 -4.44
C VAL A 84 -2.68 5.28 -5.51
N GLY A 85 -3.41 5.13 -6.61
CA GLY A 85 -3.42 6.13 -7.68
C GLY A 85 -4.01 7.46 -7.24
N THR A 86 -3.45 8.56 -7.76
CA THR A 86 -3.94 9.92 -7.58
C THR A 86 -4.22 10.55 -8.95
N PRO A 87 -5.29 10.12 -9.64
CA PRO A 87 -5.59 10.63 -10.97
C PRO A 87 -5.91 12.13 -10.92
N SER A 88 -5.64 12.83 -12.01
CA SER A 88 -6.03 14.24 -12.13
C SER A 88 -7.54 14.37 -12.22
N ARG A 89 -8.13 15.28 -11.42
CA ARG A 89 -9.55 15.62 -11.51
C ARG A 89 -9.87 16.27 -12.86
N ARG A 90 -11.01 15.88 -13.42
CA ARG A 90 -11.52 16.52 -14.63
C ARG A 90 -11.94 17.95 -14.31
N GLY A 91 -11.36 18.92 -15.00
CA GLY A 91 -11.73 20.33 -14.95
C GLY A 91 -10.69 21.26 -14.33
N ASP A 92 -10.08 20.90 -13.19
CA ASP A 92 -9.09 21.75 -12.51
C ASP A 92 -7.66 21.20 -12.55
N GLY A 93 -7.48 19.94 -12.97
CA GLY A 93 -6.17 19.29 -13.07
C GLY A 93 -5.52 18.93 -11.72
N HIS A 94 -6.19 19.19 -10.60
CA HIS A 94 -5.68 18.82 -9.29
C HIS A 94 -5.75 17.29 -9.05
N ALA A 95 -4.88 16.76 -8.20
CA ALA A 95 -4.90 15.36 -7.82
C ALA A 95 -6.22 15.01 -7.10
N ASP A 96 -6.83 13.90 -7.49
CA ASP A 96 -7.95 13.32 -6.75
C ASP A 96 -7.42 12.50 -5.58
N LEU A 97 -7.58 13.02 -4.37
CA LEU A 97 -7.12 12.40 -3.13
C LEU A 97 -8.17 11.48 -2.48
N THR A 98 -9.32 11.29 -3.11
CA THR A 98 -10.40 10.45 -2.59
C THR A 98 -9.92 9.04 -2.26
N TYR A 99 -9.09 8.46 -3.13
CA TYR A 99 -8.53 7.12 -2.91
C TYR A 99 -7.52 7.09 -1.76
N VAL A 100 -6.73 8.14 -1.58
CA VAL A 100 -5.76 8.26 -0.48
C VAL A 100 -6.48 8.31 0.87
N TYR A 101 -7.48 9.17 1.00
CA TYR A 101 -8.24 9.30 2.24
C TYR A 101 -9.13 8.08 2.53
N ALA A 102 -9.69 7.43 1.49
CA ALA A 102 -10.40 6.18 1.66
C ALA A 102 -9.47 5.07 2.17
N ALA A 103 -8.28 4.93 1.58
CA ALA A 103 -7.28 3.98 2.05
C ALA A 103 -6.85 4.25 3.50
N ALA A 104 -6.63 5.52 3.88
CA ALA A 104 -6.30 5.89 5.25
C ALA A 104 -7.37 5.43 6.25
N ARG A 105 -8.65 5.65 5.94
CA ARG A 105 -9.76 5.19 6.80
C ARG A 105 -9.86 3.66 6.88
N GLU A 106 -9.72 2.96 5.76
CA GLU A 106 -9.73 1.51 5.72
C GLU A 106 -8.57 0.93 6.55
N ILE A 107 -7.37 1.52 6.47
CA ILE A 107 -6.21 1.16 7.29
C ILE A 107 -6.51 1.38 8.77
N ALA A 108 -6.96 2.56 9.16
CA ALA A 108 -7.25 2.88 10.56
C ALA A 108 -8.30 1.97 11.18
N ALA A 109 -9.35 1.62 10.41
CA ALA A 109 -10.35 0.67 10.87
C ALA A 109 -9.79 -0.74 11.14
N ALA A 110 -8.75 -1.14 10.41
CA ALA A 110 -8.16 -2.48 10.48
C ALA A 110 -6.99 -2.60 11.49
N VAL A 111 -6.29 -1.50 11.80
CA VAL A 111 -5.15 -1.49 12.73
C VAL A 111 -5.56 -1.97 14.12
N THR A 112 -4.76 -2.87 14.71
CA THR A 112 -5.00 -3.41 16.06
C THR A 112 -3.90 -3.09 17.07
N GLY A 113 -2.72 -2.65 16.61
CA GLY A 113 -1.56 -2.32 17.44
C GLY A 113 -0.89 -1.03 16.98
N VAL A 114 0.32 -0.79 17.44
CA VAL A 114 1.14 0.34 16.99
C VAL A 114 1.52 0.13 15.53
N THR A 115 1.16 1.06 14.66
CA THR A 115 1.41 0.97 13.22
C THR A 115 1.88 2.30 12.65
N VAL A 116 2.90 2.26 11.81
CA VAL A 116 3.35 3.45 11.06
C VAL A 116 2.69 3.43 9.68
N VAL A 117 2.03 4.52 9.30
CA VAL A 117 1.44 4.69 7.97
C VAL A 117 2.28 5.68 7.16
N VAL A 118 2.72 5.26 6.00
CA VAL A 118 3.58 6.06 5.11
C VAL A 118 2.84 6.38 3.83
N THR A 119 2.73 7.64 3.48
CA THR A 119 2.18 8.07 2.18
C THR A 119 3.27 8.02 1.12
N LYS A 120 3.12 7.10 0.15
CA LYS A 120 4.03 6.97 -1.00
C LYS A 120 3.37 7.41 -2.31
N SER A 121 2.08 7.61 -2.34
CA SER A 121 1.36 8.25 -3.44
C SER A 121 1.89 9.68 -3.66
N THR A 122 1.90 10.13 -4.92
CA THR A 122 2.24 11.52 -5.25
C THR A 122 1.08 12.42 -4.83
N VAL A 123 1.29 13.23 -3.80
CA VAL A 123 0.26 14.05 -3.18
C VAL A 123 0.74 15.49 -2.95
N PRO A 124 -0.16 16.48 -2.90
CA PRO A 124 0.16 17.85 -2.51
C PRO A 124 0.70 17.94 -1.08
N VAL A 125 1.46 19.01 -0.81
CA VAL A 125 1.90 19.38 0.54
C VAL A 125 0.69 19.51 1.46
N GLY A 126 0.80 19.04 2.72
CA GLY A 126 -0.27 19.05 3.71
C GLY A 126 -1.18 17.81 3.69
N THR A 127 -1.03 16.92 2.70
CA THR A 127 -1.84 15.68 2.66
C THR A 127 -1.52 14.75 3.85
N GLY A 128 -0.26 14.71 4.30
CA GLY A 128 0.14 13.95 5.49
C GLY A 128 -0.56 14.47 6.75
N ASP A 129 -0.58 15.78 6.94
CA ASP A 129 -1.26 16.43 8.07
C ASP A 129 -2.77 16.11 8.08
N GLU A 130 -3.39 16.06 6.90
CA GLU A 130 -4.80 15.71 6.75
C GLU A 130 -5.05 14.23 7.09
N ILE A 131 -4.15 13.31 6.70
CA ILE A 131 -4.23 11.90 7.06
C ILE A 131 -4.08 11.74 8.58
N GLU A 132 -3.12 12.42 9.20
CA GLU A 132 -2.95 12.43 10.64
C GLU A 132 -4.19 12.97 11.35
N ARG A 133 -4.80 14.03 10.81
CA ARG A 133 -6.06 14.58 11.33
C ARG A 133 -7.19 13.55 11.26
N ILE A 134 -7.33 12.82 10.15
CA ILE A 134 -8.33 11.75 10.00
C ILE A 134 -8.13 10.69 11.09
N PHE A 135 -6.91 10.24 11.32
CA PHE A 135 -6.64 9.24 12.34
C PHE A 135 -6.98 9.74 13.74
N ARG A 136 -6.54 10.94 14.09
CA ARG A 136 -6.78 11.53 15.40
C ARG A 136 -8.26 11.82 15.68
N GLU A 137 -9.02 12.28 14.69
CA GLU A 137 -10.41 12.71 14.89
C GLU A 137 -11.43 11.58 14.70
N GLU A 138 -11.21 10.69 13.69
CA GLU A 138 -12.15 9.64 13.37
C GLU A 138 -11.81 8.30 14.07
N PHE A 139 -10.54 8.09 14.51
CA PHE A 139 -10.05 6.85 15.13
C PHE A 139 -9.15 7.13 16.34
N PRO A 140 -9.60 7.92 17.33
CA PRO A 140 -8.75 8.39 18.44
C PRO A 140 -8.23 7.28 19.35
N GLU A 141 -8.82 6.09 19.28
CA GLU A 141 -8.39 4.90 20.05
C GLU A 141 -7.26 4.12 19.37
N LYS A 142 -6.88 4.49 18.15
CA LYS A 142 -5.85 3.78 17.38
C LYS A 142 -4.47 4.39 17.58
N ASP A 143 -3.46 3.54 17.72
CA ASP A 143 -2.05 3.97 17.85
C ASP A 143 -1.38 3.95 16.47
N ILE A 144 -1.59 5.02 15.71
CA ILE A 144 -1.11 5.18 14.33
C ILE A 144 -0.23 6.42 14.25
N ALA A 145 1.01 6.24 13.78
CA ALA A 145 1.91 7.32 13.39
C ALA A 145 1.88 7.54 11.87
N VAL A 146 2.03 8.78 11.40
CA VAL A 146 2.10 9.14 9.97
C VAL A 146 3.48 9.66 9.63
#